data_eaae8808be210e5a3e025a00c694ba59
#
_entry.id   eaae8808be210e5a3e025a00c694ba59
#
_cell.length_a   1.000
_cell.length_b   1.000
_cell.length_c   1.000
_cell.angle_alpha   90.00
_cell.angle_beta   90.00
_cell.angle_gamma   90.00
#
_symmetry.space_group_name_H-M   'P 1'
#
loop_
_entity.id
_entity.type
_entity.pdbx_description
1 polymer ?
#
loop_
_entity_poly.entity_id
_entity_poly.type
_entity_poly.pdbx_seq_one_letter_code
_entity_poly.pdbx_strand_id
1 'polypeptide(L)'
;MLKMKIFTCLLGVLSFSFMIGQEIDRTKAPEASKAPKINLGEPQKFQLENGLKVFLVEDHQLPQLAMNLIIHKDPHMETGYVGLSGMMGDMMSAGTKNRSKSEIDEAMDFVGASLYTFSNGFYFSCLSKHAKTVTEIASDILINPIFPQEELDKKLKRQRSNLKSLKS
;
A
#
# COMPACT_ATOMS: atom_id res chain seq x y z
N MET A 1 59.04 20.15 31.06
CA MET A 1 58.18 19.00 30.72
C MET A 1 57.02 18.80 31.70
N LEU A 2 57.21 18.95 33.00
CA LEU A 2 56.13 18.74 34.01
C LEU A 2 55.00 19.76 33.87
N LYS A 3 55.30 21.06 33.69
CA LYS A 3 54.29 22.13 33.51
C LYS A 3 53.40 21.96 32.26
N MET A 4 53.94 21.39 31.19
CA MET A 4 53.21 21.13 29.94
C MET A 4 52.24 19.93 30.10
N LYS A 5 52.61 18.92 30.86
CA LYS A 5 51.74 17.77 31.17
C LYS A 5 50.57 18.17 32.07
N ILE A 6 50.78 19.07 33.03
CA ILE A 6 49.71 19.60 33.89
C ILE A 6 48.72 20.45 33.11
N PHE A 7 49.21 21.26 32.14
CA PHE A 7 48.37 22.08 31.28
C PHE A 7 47.49 21.23 30.34
N THR A 8 48.02 20.13 29.79
CA THR A 8 47.27 19.18 28.95
C THR A 8 46.20 18.42 29.74
N CYS A 9 46.51 18.00 30.99
CA CYS A 9 45.49 17.39 31.85
C CYS A 9 44.38 18.37 32.26
N LEU A 10 44.71 19.63 32.54
CA LEU A 10 43.72 20.64 32.89
C LEU A 10 42.76 20.96 31.72
N LEU A 11 43.30 20.98 30.47
CA LEU A 11 42.49 21.16 29.26
C LEU A 11 41.55 19.98 29.01
N GLY A 12 41.98 18.74 29.31
CA GLY A 12 41.17 17.53 29.17
C GLY A 12 40.00 17.47 30.17
N VAL A 13 40.20 17.98 31.38
CA VAL A 13 39.15 18.01 32.40
C VAL A 13 38.12 19.09 32.08
N LEU A 14 38.50 20.26 31.50
CA LEU A 14 37.57 21.28 31.06
C LEU A 14 36.67 20.82 29.87
N SER A 15 37.19 19.96 29.00
CA SER A 15 36.43 19.44 27.85
C SER A 15 35.32 18.46 28.28
N PHE A 16 35.48 17.80 29.42
CA PHE A 16 34.49 16.82 29.90
C PHE A 16 33.28 17.46 30.58
N SER A 17 33.38 18.72 30.98
CA SER A 17 32.28 19.44 31.68
C SER A 17 31.18 19.96 30.75
N PHE A 18 31.35 19.91 29.43
CA PHE A 18 30.36 20.36 28.45
C PHE A 18 29.42 19.25 27.95
N MET A 19 29.55 18.01 28.43
CA MET A 19 28.61 16.93 28.15
C MET A 19 27.49 16.83 29.19
N ILE A 20 26.91 17.94 29.63
CA ILE A 20 25.65 17.91 30.37
C ILE A 20 24.56 17.71 29.29
N GLY A 21 24.14 16.46 29.11
CA GLY A 21 22.99 16.17 28.29
C GLY A 21 21.79 17.02 28.75
N GLN A 22 21.13 17.70 27.83
CA GLN A 22 19.89 18.40 28.13
C GLN A 22 18.89 17.36 28.66
N GLU A 23 18.54 17.48 29.91
CA GLU A 23 17.47 16.67 30.51
C GLU A 23 16.17 17.08 29.83
N ILE A 24 15.70 16.24 28.92
CA ILE A 24 14.43 16.48 28.23
C ILE A 24 13.32 16.31 29.26
N ASP A 25 12.69 17.41 29.66
CA ASP A 25 11.51 17.38 30.52
C ASP A 25 10.33 16.73 29.75
N ARG A 26 10.15 15.44 29.99
CA ARG A 26 9.07 14.64 29.37
C ARG A 26 7.69 14.90 29.99
N THR A 27 7.60 15.73 31.01
CA THR A 27 6.32 16.10 31.64
C THR A 27 5.61 17.20 30.85
N LYS A 28 6.34 17.93 30.02
CA LYS A 28 5.79 18.95 29.14
C LYS A 28 5.70 18.47 27.71
N ALA A 29 4.50 18.53 27.14
CA ALA A 29 4.34 18.29 25.72
C ALA A 29 5.14 19.32 24.90
N PRO A 30 5.80 18.94 23.80
CA PRO A 30 6.43 19.90 22.91
C PRO A 30 5.43 20.95 22.43
N GLU A 31 5.86 22.21 22.30
CA GLU A 31 5.00 23.23 21.69
C GLU A 31 4.60 22.82 20.28
N ALA A 32 3.31 22.95 19.97
CA ALA A 32 2.81 22.63 18.65
C ALA A 32 3.52 23.51 17.60
N SER A 33 4.22 22.88 16.65
CA SER A 33 4.77 23.58 15.50
C SER A 33 3.63 24.15 14.65
N LYS A 34 3.91 25.25 13.89
CA LYS A 34 2.94 25.75 12.92
C LYS A 34 2.56 24.63 11.96
N ALA A 35 1.26 24.43 11.76
CA ALA A 35 0.75 23.45 10.80
C ALA A 35 1.41 23.68 9.44
N PRO A 36 1.97 22.65 8.79
CA PRO A 36 2.57 22.78 7.46
C PRO A 36 1.48 23.23 6.48
N LYS A 37 1.82 24.16 5.58
CA LYS A 37 0.94 24.48 4.47
C LYS A 37 0.97 23.30 3.48
N ILE A 38 -0.11 22.54 3.45
CA ILE A 38 -0.29 21.47 2.49
C ILE A 38 -0.67 22.11 1.15
N ASN A 39 0.23 22.05 0.18
CA ASN A 39 -0.04 22.46 -1.19
C ASN A 39 -0.25 21.20 -2.03
N LEU A 40 -1.51 20.77 -2.15
CA LEU A 40 -1.87 19.67 -3.05
C LEU A 40 -1.98 20.25 -4.45
N GLY A 41 -1.10 19.82 -5.35
CA GLY A 41 -1.22 20.17 -6.78
C GLY A 41 -2.59 19.72 -7.33
N GLU A 42 -3.12 20.45 -8.29
CA GLU A 42 -4.37 20.05 -8.93
C GLU A 42 -4.14 18.80 -9.80
N PRO A 43 -4.97 17.74 -9.65
CA PRO A 43 -4.88 16.56 -10.50
C PRO A 43 -5.23 16.90 -11.94
N GLN A 44 -4.49 16.35 -12.89
CA GLN A 44 -4.88 16.35 -14.29
C GLN A 44 -6.12 15.46 -14.45
N LYS A 45 -7.13 15.95 -15.16
CA LYS A 45 -8.42 15.24 -15.35
C LYS A 45 -8.69 15.10 -16.83
N PHE A 46 -8.92 13.88 -17.28
CA PHE A 46 -9.34 13.63 -18.67
C PHE A 46 -10.22 12.38 -18.73
N GLN A 47 -10.85 12.20 -19.88
CA GLN A 47 -11.73 11.05 -20.14
C GLN A 47 -11.25 10.35 -21.41
N LEU A 48 -11.17 9.02 -21.33
CA LEU A 48 -10.88 8.18 -22.49
C LEU A 48 -12.13 8.02 -23.37
N GLU A 49 -11.94 7.59 -24.61
CA GLU A 49 -13.03 7.38 -25.58
C GLU A 49 -14.08 6.37 -25.09
N ASN A 50 -13.67 5.39 -24.28
CA ASN A 50 -14.57 4.40 -23.66
C ASN A 50 -15.34 4.93 -22.44
N GLY A 51 -15.22 6.22 -22.11
CA GLY A 51 -15.90 6.85 -20.98
C GLY A 51 -15.15 6.78 -19.65
N LEU A 52 -14.01 6.12 -19.57
CA LEU A 52 -13.20 6.04 -18.33
C LEU A 52 -12.67 7.43 -17.97
N LYS A 53 -13.00 7.91 -16.79
CA LYS A 53 -12.46 9.16 -16.22
C LYS A 53 -11.15 8.87 -15.52
N VAL A 54 -10.11 9.63 -15.86
CA VAL A 54 -8.77 9.50 -15.31
C VAL A 54 -8.42 10.74 -14.50
N PHE A 55 -7.89 10.52 -13.30
CA PHE A 55 -7.34 11.54 -12.43
C PHE A 55 -5.87 11.21 -12.23
N LEU A 56 -4.98 12.03 -12.76
CA LEU A 56 -3.54 11.83 -12.67
C LEU A 56 -2.93 12.85 -11.71
N VAL A 57 -2.19 12.36 -10.73
CA VAL A 57 -1.38 13.16 -9.80
C VAL A 57 0.07 12.76 -10.00
N GLU A 58 0.90 13.73 -10.39
CA GLU A 58 2.34 13.50 -10.58
C GLU A 58 3.09 13.75 -9.27
N ASP A 59 3.89 12.76 -8.86
CA ASP A 59 4.86 12.88 -7.78
C ASP A 59 6.17 12.22 -8.22
N HIS A 60 7.21 13.03 -8.34
CA HIS A 60 8.52 12.57 -8.83
C HIS A 60 9.53 12.28 -7.71
N GLN A 61 9.09 12.25 -6.44
CA GLN A 61 9.99 11.96 -5.32
C GLN A 61 10.46 10.51 -5.33
N LEU A 62 9.60 9.58 -5.78
CA LEU A 62 9.91 8.16 -5.91
C LEU A 62 9.52 7.66 -7.31
N PRO A 63 10.32 6.76 -7.93
CA PRO A 63 10.00 6.15 -9.22
C PRO A 63 8.93 5.06 -9.06
N GLN A 64 7.75 5.43 -8.59
CA GLN A 64 6.67 4.53 -8.24
C GLN A 64 5.38 4.93 -8.97
N LEU A 65 4.61 3.94 -9.38
CA LEU A 65 3.25 4.10 -9.89
C LEU A 65 2.28 3.41 -8.93
N ALA A 66 1.23 4.13 -8.53
CA ALA A 66 0.06 3.55 -7.88
C ALA A 66 -1.16 3.83 -8.75
N MET A 67 -2.01 2.83 -8.95
CA MET A 67 -3.26 2.95 -9.71
C MET A 67 -4.41 2.37 -8.91
N ASN A 68 -5.49 3.13 -8.84
CA ASN A 68 -6.76 2.69 -8.26
C ASN A 68 -7.85 2.82 -9.33
N LEU A 69 -8.41 1.69 -9.77
CA LEU A 69 -9.53 1.65 -10.70
C LEU A 69 -10.79 1.31 -9.93
N ILE A 70 -11.81 2.14 -10.09
CA ILE A 70 -13.11 1.96 -9.42
C ILE A 70 -14.22 1.98 -10.48
N ILE A 71 -15.02 0.92 -10.52
CA ILE A 71 -16.25 0.86 -11.30
C ILE A 71 -17.37 1.32 -10.38
N HIS A 72 -18.01 2.44 -10.74
CA HIS A 72 -19.15 2.94 -9.98
C HIS A 72 -20.32 1.97 -10.13
N LYS A 73 -20.89 1.55 -9.00
CA LYS A 73 -21.99 0.60 -8.90
C LYS A 73 -22.90 1.05 -7.77
N ASP A 74 -24.19 1.11 -8.06
CA ASP A 74 -25.16 1.43 -7.03
C ASP A 74 -25.18 0.36 -5.92
N PRO A 75 -25.33 0.77 -4.65
CA PRO A 75 -25.50 -0.17 -3.55
C PRO A 75 -26.68 -1.11 -3.80
N HIS A 76 -26.48 -2.40 -3.62
CA HIS A 76 -27.55 -3.39 -3.69
C HIS A 76 -27.49 -4.29 -2.45
N MET A 77 -28.66 -4.75 -2.02
CA MET A 77 -28.75 -5.70 -0.90
C MET A 77 -28.45 -7.12 -1.39
N GLU A 78 -27.50 -7.77 -0.73
CA GLU A 78 -27.15 -9.16 -0.99
C GLU A 78 -28.12 -10.12 -0.24
N THR A 79 -29.38 -10.13 -0.65
CA THR A 79 -30.40 -10.99 -0.05
C THR A 79 -30.10 -12.47 -0.30
N GLY A 80 -29.88 -13.23 0.77
CA GLY A 80 -29.61 -14.66 0.71
C GLY A 80 -28.13 -15.06 0.53
N TYR A 81 -27.25 -14.14 0.13
CA TYR A 81 -25.83 -14.41 -0.12
C TYR A 81 -24.94 -13.31 0.44
N VAL A 82 -25.08 -13.01 1.72
CA VAL A 82 -24.29 -11.95 2.39
C VAL A 82 -22.79 -12.22 2.26
N GLY A 83 -22.05 -11.24 1.73
CA GLY A 83 -20.62 -11.32 1.49
C GLY A 83 -20.22 -11.82 0.09
N LEU A 84 -21.20 -12.04 -0.81
CA LEU A 84 -20.93 -12.50 -2.18
C LEU A 84 -20.04 -11.52 -2.95
N SER A 85 -20.31 -10.21 -2.89
CA SER A 85 -19.50 -9.20 -3.57
C SER A 85 -18.05 -9.19 -3.05
N GLY A 86 -17.88 -9.28 -1.74
CA GLY A 86 -16.54 -9.37 -1.15
C GLY A 86 -15.80 -10.62 -1.61
N MET A 87 -16.47 -11.78 -1.59
CA MET A 87 -15.91 -13.04 -2.09
C MET A 87 -15.56 -12.96 -3.58
N MET A 88 -16.43 -12.36 -4.39
CA MET A 88 -16.16 -12.13 -5.82
C MET A 88 -14.90 -11.27 -6.01
N GLY A 89 -14.79 -10.15 -5.31
CA GLY A 89 -13.61 -9.30 -5.34
C GLY A 89 -12.33 -10.07 -5.01
N ASP A 90 -12.38 -10.83 -3.93
CA ASP A 90 -11.26 -11.69 -3.51
C ASP A 90 -10.90 -12.78 -4.52
N MET A 91 -11.87 -13.25 -5.29
CA MET A 91 -11.67 -14.32 -6.28
C MET A 91 -11.20 -13.80 -7.63
N MET A 92 -11.28 -12.51 -7.91
CA MET A 92 -10.87 -11.95 -9.22
C MET A 92 -9.39 -12.25 -9.53
N SER A 93 -8.51 -12.25 -8.53
CA SER A 93 -7.09 -12.59 -8.68
C SER A 93 -6.79 -14.10 -8.58
N ALA A 94 -7.82 -14.95 -8.51
CA ALA A 94 -7.63 -16.40 -8.41
C ALA A 94 -7.20 -17.07 -9.74
N GLY A 95 -7.11 -16.30 -10.81
CA GLY A 95 -6.66 -16.68 -12.14
C GLY A 95 -7.44 -15.97 -13.22
N THR A 96 -6.90 -16.00 -14.42
CA THR A 96 -7.52 -15.48 -15.64
C THR A 96 -7.57 -16.55 -16.72
N LYS A 97 -8.22 -16.27 -17.84
CA LYS A 97 -8.16 -17.16 -19.01
C LYS A 97 -6.74 -17.37 -19.55
N ASN A 98 -5.84 -16.42 -19.26
CA ASN A 98 -4.49 -16.38 -19.83
C ASN A 98 -3.41 -16.76 -18.81
N ARG A 99 -3.70 -16.68 -17.50
CA ARG A 99 -2.73 -16.90 -16.42
C ARG A 99 -3.37 -17.65 -15.25
N SER A 100 -2.68 -18.64 -14.75
CA SER A 100 -3.01 -19.27 -13.48
C SER A 100 -2.76 -18.30 -12.30
N LYS A 101 -3.31 -18.61 -11.14
CA LYS A 101 -3.03 -17.86 -9.92
C LYS A 101 -1.54 -17.82 -9.60
N SER A 102 -0.83 -18.95 -9.73
CA SER A 102 0.62 -19.03 -9.46
C SER A 102 1.41 -18.11 -10.38
N GLU A 103 1.10 -18.10 -11.69
CA GLU A 103 1.77 -17.23 -12.66
C GLU A 103 1.52 -15.74 -12.35
N ILE A 104 0.32 -15.37 -11.87
CA ILE A 104 0.04 -14.01 -11.44
C ILE A 104 0.87 -13.67 -10.20
N ASP A 105 0.82 -14.51 -9.17
CA ASP A 105 1.53 -14.30 -7.91
C ASP A 105 3.06 -14.19 -8.16
N GLU A 106 3.65 -15.12 -8.92
CA GLU A 106 5.07 -15.11 -9.28
C GLU A 106 5.48 -13.86 -10.06
N ALA A 107 4.65 -13.43 -11.02
CA ALA A 107 4.94 -12.25 -11.82
C ALA A 107 4.89 -10.96 -10.97
N MET A 108 3.95 -10.88 -10.03
CA MET A 108 3.83 -9.74 -9.11
C MET A 108 4.99 -9.72 -8.11
N ASP A 109 5.33 -10.87 -7.53
CA ASP A 109 6.44 -11.01 -6.58
C ASP A 109 7.79 -10.69 -7.24
N PHE A 110 8.01 -11.16 -8.48
CA PHE A 110 9.24 -10.90 -9.23
C PHE A 110 9.53 -9.42 -9.42
N VAL A 111 8.50 -8.61 -9.62
CA VAL A 111 8.64 -7.15 -9.81
C VAL A 111 8.45 -6.35 -8.51
N GLY A 112 8.17 -7.03 -7.39
CA GLY A 112 7.90 -6.40 -6.10
C GLY A 112 6.66 -5.51 -6.13
N ALA A 113 5.64 -5.88 -6.89
CA ALA A 113 4.39 -5.15 -7.01
C ALA A 113 3.35 -5.67 -6.03
N SER A 114 2.45 -4.81 -5.60
CA SER A 114 1.27 -5.17 -4.81
C SER A 114 0.02 -5.00 -5.66
N LEU A 115 -0.89 -5.98 -5.62
CA LEU A 115 -2.17 -5.94 -6.31
C LEU A 115 -3.28 -6.40 -5.36
N TYR A 116 -4.34 -5.62 -5.28
CA TYR A 116 -5.53 -5.90 -4.49
C TYR A 116 -6.76 -5.76 -5.37
N THR A 117 -7.63 -6.76 -5.35
CA THR A 117 -8.88 -6.77 -6.11
C THR A 117 -10.09 -6.60 -5.19
N PHE A 118 -11.09 -5.89 -5.68
CA PHE A 118 -12.35 -5.62 -4.98
C PHE A 118 -13.53 -6.00 -5.86
N SER A 119 -14.71 -5.99 -5.31
CA SER A 119 -15.96 -6.24 -6.07
C SER A 119 -16.24 -5.21 -7.18
N ASN A 120 -15.57 -4.06 -7.12
CA ASN A 120 -15.79 -2.94 -8.03
C ASN A 120 -14.50 -2.36 -8.62
N GLY A 121 -13.40 -3.13 -8.61
CA GLY A 121 -12.15 -2.67 -9.20
C GLY A 121 -10.91 -3.30 -8.62
N PHE A 122 -9.80 -2.59 -8.74
CA PHE A 122 -8.50 -3.01 -8.19
C PHE A 122 -7.65 -1.81 -7.78
N TYR A 123 -6.69 -2.08 -6.93
CA TYR A 123 -5.56 -1.20 -6.64
C TYR A 123 -4.27 -1.96 -6.90
N PHE A 124 -3.28 -1.32 -7.50
CA PHE A 124 -1.92 -1.83 -7.50
C PHE A 124 -0.89 -0.72 -7.27
N SER A 125 0.29 -1.13 -6.81
CA SER A 125 1.48 -0.27 -6.75
C SER A 125 2.70 -1.05 -7.22
N CYS A 126 3.59 -0.37 -7.96
CA CYS A 126 4.82 -0.96 -8.48
C CYS A 126 5.86 0.14 -8.77
N LEU A 127 7.11 -0.27 -9.02
CA LEU A 127 8.09 0.65 -9.59
C LEU A 127 7.69 1.05 -11.01
N SER A 128 7.91 2.31 -11.38
CA SER A 128 7.51 2.87 -12.70
C SER A 128 8.04 2.08 -13.89
N LYS A 129 9.23 1.48 -13.77
CA LYS A 129 9.81 0.62 -14.82
C LYS A 129 9.00 -0.66 -15.10
N HIS A 130 8.15 -1.09 -14.15
CA HIS A 130 7.30 -2.27 -14.28
C HIS A 130 5.83 -1.93 -14.53
N ALA A 131 5.51 -0.65 -14.68
CA ALA A 131 4.14 -0.14 -14.85
C ALA A 131 3.37 -0.87 -15.96
N LYS A 132 4.00 -1.09 -17.12
CA LYS A 132 3.38 -1.78 -18.25
C LYS A 132 2.97 -3.21 -17.89
N THR A 133 3.90 -4.01 -17.37
CA THR A 133 3.66 -5.41 -17.00
C THR A 133 2.55 -5.54 -15.97
N VAL A 134 2.60 -4.71 -14.91
CA VAL A 134 1.60 -4.77 -13.84
C VAL A 134 0.22 -4.31 -14.33
N THR A 135 0.15 -3.29 -15.19
CA THR A 135 -1.11 -2.83 -15.79
C THR A 135 -1.71 -3.91 -16.70
N GLU A 136 -0.90 -4.62 -17.48
CA GLU A 136 -1.37 -5.74 -18.33
C GLU A 136 -1.95 -6.87 -17.48
N ILE A 137 -1.31 -7.25 -16.36
CA ILE A 137 -1.81 -8.28 -15.45
C ILE A 137 -3.12 -7.81 -14.79
N ALA A 138 -3.16 -6.60 -14.27
CA ALA A 138 -4.35 -6.04 -13.62
C ALA A 138 -5.54 -5.93 -14.59
N SER A 139 -5.27 -5.56 -15.84
CA SER A 139 -6.29 -5.51 -16.92
C SER A 139 -6.81 -6.89 -17.27
N ASP A 140 -5.93 -7.90 -17.35
CA ASP A 140 -6.32 -9.27 -17.63
C ASP A 140 -7.20 -9.85 -16.50
N ILE A 141 -6.86 -9.57 -15.25
CA ILE A 141 -7.66 -9.94 -14.08
C ILE A 141 -9.05 -9.30 -14.13
N LEU A 142 -9.16 -8.05 -14.60
CA LEU A 142 -10.45 -7.37 -14.68
C LEU A 142 -11.33 -7.87 -15.83
N ILE A 143 -10.72 -8.13 -17.00
CA ILE A 143 -11.43 -8.44 -18.24
C ILE A 143 -11.69 -9.94 -18.40
N ASN A 144 -10.77 -10.78 -17.97
CA ASN A 144 -10.77 -12.22 -18.20
C ASN A 144 -10.72 -13.07 -16.92
N PRO A 145 -11.34 -12.68 -15.80
CA PRO A 145 -11.23 -13.46 -14.57
C PRO A 145 -11.84 -14.84 -14.76
N ILE A 146 -11.26 -15.83 -14.07
CA ILE A 146 -11.87 -17.14 -13.87
C ILE A 146 -12.06 -17.36 -12.36
N PHE A 147 -13.02 -18.20 -12.01
CA PHE A 147 -13.37 -18.49 -10.62
C PHE A 147 -13.19 -20.01 -10.35
N PRO A 148 -11.95 -20.51 -10.16
CA PRO A 148 -11.70 -21.92 -9.95
C PRO A 148 -12.41 -22.41 -8.67
N GLN A 149 -13.12 -23.55 -8.77
CA GLN A 149 -13.85 -24.12 -7.66
C GLN A 149 -12.93 -24.43 -6.45
N GLU A 150 -11.73 -24.93 -6.72
CA GLU A 150 -10.75 -25.24 -5.69
C GLU A 150 -10.37 -24.00 -4.86
N GLU A 151 -10.14 -22.87 -5.51
CA GLU A 151 -9.81 -21.61 -4.83
C GLU A 151 -11.00 -21.06 -4.05
N LEU A 152 -12.22 -21.20 -4.57
CA LEU A 152 -13.44 -20.86 -3.85
C LEU A 152 -13.59 -21.70 -2.58
N ASP A 153 -13.39 -23.02 -2.67
CA ASP A 153 -13.51 -23.93 -1.53
C ASP A 153 -12.46 -23.58 -0.45
N LYS A 154 -11.23 -23.28 -0.82
CA LYS A 154 -10.18 -22.82 0.09
C LYS A 154 -10.61 -21.54 0.84
N LYS A 155 -11.12 -20.55 0.11
CA LYS A 155 -11.59 -19.27 0.68
C LYS A 155 -12.79 -19.47 1.60
N LEU A 156 -13.78 -20.25 1.20
CA LEU A 156 -14.94 -20.58 2.04
C LEU A 156 -14.52 -21.28 3.34
N LYS A 157 -13.60 -22.23 3.27
CA LYS A 157 -13.07 -22.93 4.46
C LYS A 157 -12.39 -21.94 5.41
N ARG A 158 -11.54 -21.05 4.88
CA ARG A 158 -10.86 -20.01 5.67
C ARG A 158 -11.85 -19.04 6.32
N GLN A 159 -12.86 -18.59 5.59
CA GLN A 159 -13.87 -17.66 6.09
C GLN A 159 -14.70 -18.28 7.21
N ARG A 160 -15.12 -19.56 7.04
CA ARG A 160 -15.82 -20.31 8.10
C ARG A 160 -14.97 -20.49 9.36
N SER A 161 -13.66 -20.71 9.20
CA SER A 161 -12.74 -20.82 10.34
C SER A 161 -12.63 -19.49 11.09
N ASN A 162 -12.49 -18.37 10.35
CA ASN A 162 -12.42 -17.04 10.94
C ASN A 162 -13.71 -16.69 11.72
N LEU A 163 -14.88 -17.00 11.15
CA LEU A 163 -16.15 -16.77 11.83
C LEU A 163 -16.33 -17.62 13.10
N LYS A 164 -15.76 -18.81 13.14
CA LYS A 164 -15.77 -19.64 14.37
C LYS A 164 -14.89 -19.03 15.46
N SER A 165 -13.71 -18.53 15.12
CA SER A 165 -12.80 -17.90 16.09
C SER A 165 -13.31 -16.58 16.67
N LEU A 166 -14.21 -15.89 15.96
CA LEU A 166 -14.85 -14.66 16.47
C LEU A 166 -15.99 -14.92 17.46
N LYS A 167 -16.47 -16.18 17.53
CA LYS A 167 -17.56 -16.58 18.43
C LYS A 167 -17.07 -17.28 19.71
N SER A 168 -15.78 -17.59 19.79
CA SER A 168 -15.10 -18.16 20.96
C SER A 168 -14.49 -17.06 21.82
#